data_bf261d3c9caa2dec21cc5b7a783334e1
#
_entry.id   bf261d3c9caa2dec21cc5b7a783334e1
#
_cell.length_a   1.000
_cell.length_b   1.000
_cell.length_c   1.000
_cell.angle_alpha   90.00
_cell.angle_beta   90.00
_cell.angle_gamma   90.00
#
_symmetry.space_group_name_H-M   'P 1'
#
loop_
_entity.id
_entity.type
_entity.pdbx_description
1 polymer ?
#
loop_
_entity_poly.entity_id
_entity_poly.type
_entity_poly.pdbx_seq_one_letter_code
_entity_poly.pdbx_strand_id
1 'polypeptide(L)'
;MNITIKNIFIGFLSFLLLSLITVLGILWNFSNNIPDYKFLKNYKPPVSSKVYSGNGSLVADFSKEKRIFVPYRAIPKNVINSFLSAEDKNFFSHPGVDAKGVLRATINNVQNIMTSKRLEGASTITQQVAKN
;
A
#
# COMPACT_ATOMS: atom_id res chain seq x y z
N MET A 1 40.97 -5.81 -27.65
CA MET A 1 40.41 -5.74 -26.29
C MET A 1 41.11 -6.79 -25.45
N ASN A 2 41.87 -6.35 -24.47
CA ASN A 2 42.73 -7.25 -23.68
C ASN A 2 41.88 -8.29 -22.94
N ILE A 3 42.39 -9.53 -22.82
CA ILE A 3 41.73 -10.67 -22.15
C ILE A 3 41.16 -10.29 -20.78
N THR A 4 41.87 -9.46 -20.02
CA THR A 4 41.48 -8.97 -18.70
C THR A 4 40.18 -8.13 -18.74
N ILE A 5 40.05 -7.20 -19.68
CA ILE A 5 38.85 -6.34 -19.83
C ILE A 5 37.66 -7.18 -20.27
N LYS A 6 37.88 -8.16 -21.16
CA LYS A 6 36.82 -9.10 -21.57
C LYS A 6 36.32 -9.93 -20.38
N ASN A 7 37.21 -10.42 -19.52
CA ASN A 7 36.81 -11.22 -18.35
C ASN A 7 36.07 -10.39 -17.30
N ILE A 8 36.48 -9.14 -17.07
CA ILE A 8 35.74 -8.20 -16.19
C ILE A 8 34.37 -7.92 -16.75
N PHE A 9 34.24 -7.68 -18.05
CA PHE A 9 32.96 -7.43 -18.70
C PHE A 9 32.00 -8.65 -18.60
N ILE A 10 32.54 -9.87 -18.84
CA ILE A 10 31.79 -11.13 -18.71
C ILE A 10 31.36 -11.33 -17.26
N GLY A 11 32.24 -11.10 -16.29
CA GLY A 11 31.93 -11.19 -14.86
C GLY A 11 30.82 -10.23 -14.45
N PHE A 12 30.87 -8.98 -14.90
CA PHE A 12 29.83 -7.98 -14.65
C PHE A 12 28.49 -8.38 -15.25
N LEU A 13 28.48 -8.85 -16.50
CA LEU A 13 27.26 -9.31 -17.18
C LEU A 13 26.65 -10.52 -16.48
N SER A 14 27.49 -11.48 -16.06
CA SER A 14 27.04 -12.67 -15.30
C SER A 14 26.44 -12.29 -13.96
N PHE A 15 27.03 -11.33 -13.24
CA PHE A 15 26.50 -10.81 -11.98
C PHE A 15 25.12 -10.14 -12.20
N LEU A 16 24.99 -9.35 -13.26
CA LEU A 16 23.75 -8.66 -13.60
C LEU A 16 22.65 -9.65 -13.98
N LEU A 17 22.98 -10.70 -14.73
CA LEU A 17 22.05 -11.77 -15.08
C LEU A 17 21.59 -12.55 -13.84
N LEU A 18 22.53 -12.92 -12.96
CA LEU A 18 22.22 -13.63 -11.72
C LEU A 18 21.32 -12.79 -10.80
N SER A 19 21.62 -11.49 -10.66
CA SER A 19 20.79 -10.54 -9.92
C SER A 19 19.38 -10.47 -10.48
N LEU A 20 19.23 -10.37 -11.80
CA LEU A 20 17.91 -10.35 -12.46
C LEU A 20 17.12 -11.64 -12.20
N ILE A 21 17.77 -12.81 -12.34
CA ILE A 21 17.13 -14.11 -12.07
C ILE A 21 16.66 -14.19 -10.62
N THR A 22 17.50 -13.74 -9.68
CA THR A 22 17.14 -13.73 -8.24
C THR A 22 15.93 -12.85 -7.98
N VAL A 23 15.91 -11.63 -8.55
CA VAL A 23 14.76 -10.72 -8.40
C VAL A 23 13.49 -11.32 -9.00
N LEU A 24 13.59 -11.91 -10.20
CA LEU A 24 12.43 -12.57 -10.84
C LEU A 24 11.93 -13.76 -10.01
N GLY A 25 12.84 -14.56 -9.42
CA GLY A 25 12.48 -15.66 -8.54
C GLY A 25 11.75 -15.20 -7.27
N ILE A 26 12.21 -14.12 -6.66
CA ILE A 26 11.55 -13.49 -5.51
C ILE A 26 10.15 -13.00 -5.89
N LEU A 27 10.04 -12.27 -7.00
CA LEU A 27 8.75 -11.76 -7.47
C LEU A 27 7.77 -12.89 -7.80
N TRP A 28 8.25 -13.97 -8.42
CA TRP A 28 7.45 -15.17 -8.71
C TRP A 28 6.93 -15.82 -7.42
N ASN A 29 7.79 -15.99 -6.42
CA ASN A 29 7.40 -16.58 -5.13
C ASN A 29 6.33 -15.72 -4.41
N PHE A 30 6.48 -14.41 -4.40
CA PHE A 30 5.49 -13.51 -3.82
C PHE A 30 4.19 -13.49 -4.63
N SER A 31 4.26 -13.54 -5.96
CA SER A 31 3.07 -13.53 -6.83
C SER A 31 2.15 -14.72 -6.61
N ASN A 32 2.73 -15.90 -6.34
CA ASN A 32 1.95 -17.12 -6.11
C ASN A 32 1.22 -17.15 -4.75
N ASN A 33 1.64 -16.31 -3.80
CA ASN A 33 1.09 -16.26 -2.45
C ASN A 33 0.16 -15.06 -2.21
N ILE A 34 -0.23 -14.33 -3.26
CA ILE A 34 -1.16 -13.20 -3.14
C ILE A 34 -2.57 -13.73 -2.88
N PRO A 35 -3.24 -13.33 -1.78
CA PRO A 35 -4.64 -13.69 -1.53
C PRO A 35 -5.57 -13.17 -2.63
N ASP A 36 -6.60 -13.96 -2.98
CA ASP A 36 -7.59 -13.54 -3.97
C ASP A 36 -8.34 -12.28 -3.46
N TYR A 37 -8.43 -11.24 -4.30
CA TYR A 37 -9.19 -10.01 -4.02
C TYR A 37 -10.69 -10.27 -3.71
N LYS A 38 -11.21 -11.44 -4.05
CA LYS A 38 -12.58 -11.86 -3.69
C LYS A 38 -12.82 -11.86 -2.18
N PHE A 39 -11.77 -12.09 -1.39
CA PHE A 39 -11.86 -11.96 0.07
C PHE A 39 -12.25 -10.54 0.48
N LEU A 40 -11.71 -9.50 -0.16
CA LEU A 40 -12.03 -8.10 0.13
C LEU A 40 -13.49 -7.75 -0.22
N LYS A 41 -14.04 -8.37 -1.26
CA LYS A 41 -15.43 -8.14 -1.66
C LYS A 41 -16.44 -8.60 -0.60
N ASN A 42 -16.10 -9.64 0.15
CA ASN A 42 -16.93 -10.22 1.18
C ASN A 42 -16.49 -9.81 2.61
N TYR A 43 -15.52 -8.91 2.70
CA TYR A 43 -15.03 -8.46 4.00
C TYR A 43 -16.13 -7.73 4.77
N LYS A 44 -16.46 -8.28 5.93
CA LYS A 44 -17.38 -7.65 6.89
C LYS A 44 -16.53 -7.06 8.02
N PRO A 45 -16.44 -5.74 8.13
CA PRO A 45 -15.70 -5.12 9.22
C PRO A 45 -16.32 -5.51 10.56
N PRO A 46 -15.53 -5.69 11.61
CA PRO A 46 -16.04 -5.95 12.95
C PRO A 46 -16.92 -4.77 13.39
N VAL A 47 -18.17 -5.07 13.71
CA VAL A 47 -19.14 -4.11 14.21
C VAL A 47 -19.30 -4.27 15.71
N SER A 48 -19.70 -3.19 16.38
CA SER A 48 -20.00 -3.24 17.80
C SER A 48 -21.28 -4.03 18.09
N SER A 49 -21.23 -4.94 19.07
CA SER A 49 -22.41 -5.63 19.57
C SER A 49 -23.08 -4.78 20.66
N LYS A 50 -24.31 -4.34 20.41
CA LYS A 50 -25.10 -3.54 21.34
C LYS A 50 -26.34 -4.30 21.76
N VAL A 51 -26.65 -4.27 23.04
CA VAL A 51 -27.85 -4.87 23.60
C VAL A 51 -28.81 -3.76 24.03
N TYR A 52 -30.04 -3.88 23.58
CA TYR A 52 -31.12 -2.93 23.88
C TYR A 52 -32.19 -3.60 24.73
N SER A 53 -32.82 -2.85 25.63
CA SER A 53 -33.99 -3.28 26.36
C SER A 53 -35.25 -3.22 25.49
N GLY A 54 -36.36 -3.81 25.96
CA GLY A 54 -37.62 -3.83 25.23
C GLY A 54 -38.23 -2.45 24.93
N ASN A 55 -37.82 -1.41 25.65
CA ASN A 55 -38.21 -0.02 25.40
C ASN A 55 -37.24 0.73 24.45
N GLY A 56 -36.23 0.03 23.88
CA GLY A 56 -35.27 0.61 22.95
C GLY A 56 -34.11 1.34 23.61
N SER A 57 -33.96 1.35 24.92
CA SER A 57 -32.83 1.95 25.61
C SER A 57 -31.61 1.04 25.53
N LEU A 58 -30.39 1.61 25.30
CA LEU A 58 -29.15 0.88 25.27
C LEU A 58 -28.82 0.37 26.69
N VAL A 59 -28.72 -0.96 26.84
CA VAL A 59 -28.40 -1.62 28.11
C VAL A 59 -26.89 -1.90 28.21
N ALA A 60 -26.26 -2.38 27.15
CA ALA A 60 -24.85 -2.70 27.14
C ALA A 60 -24.23 -2.53 25.74
N ASP A 61 -22.96 -2.12 25.71
CA ASP A 61 -22.14 -2.03 24.51
C ASP A 61 -20.87 -2.88 24.74
N PHE A 62 -20.77 -4.01 24.03
CA PHE A 62 -19.65 -4.96 24.10
C PHE A 62 -18.57 -4.71 23.06
N SER A 63 -18.53 -3.51 22.48
CA SER A 63 -17.52 -3.16 21.50
C SER A 63 -16.16 -2.84 22.15
N LYS A 64 -15.08 -3.45 21.65
CA LYS A 64 -13.71 -3.04 21.99
C LYS A 64 -13.42 -1.63 21.44
N GLU A 65 -14.00 -1.30 20.30
CA GLU A 65 -13.89 -0.01 19.63
C GLU A 65 -15.27 0.42 19.16
N LYS A 66 -15.62 1.67 19.41
CA LYS A 66 -16.91 2.26 18.96
C LYS A 66 -16.84 2.54 17.46
N ARG A 67 -17.09 1.52 16.65
CA ARG A 67 -17.12 1.63 15.19
C ARG A 67 -18.55 1.70 14.68
N ILE A 68 -18.80 2.68 13.81
CA ILE A 68 -20.06 2.82 13.07
C ILE A 68 -19.74 2.55 11.61
N PHE A 69 -20.38 1.55 11.02
CA PHE A 69 -20.22 1.30 9.59
C PHE A 69 -20.97 2.38 8.79
N VAL A 70 -20.22 3.10 7.96
CA VAL A 70 -20.78 4.07 7.01
C VAL A 70 -20.60 3.52 5.61
N PRO A 71 -21.69 3.22 4.88
CA PRO A 71 -21.59 2.73 3.52
C PRO A 71 -20.98 3.81 2.61
N TYR A 72 -20.14 3.40 1.64
CA TYR A 72 -19.44 4.33 0.75
C TYR A 72 -20.36 5.38 0.10
N ARG A 73 -21.57 4.99 -0.28
CA ARG A 73 -22.56 5.89 -0.91
C ARG A 73 -23.06 7.00 0.02
N ALA A 74 -22.94 6.83 1.33
CA ALA A 74 -23.34 7.84 2.32
C ALA A 74 -22.21 8.83 2.64
N ILE A 75 -20.99 8.57 2.15
CA ILE A 75 -19.83 9.46 2.37
C ILE A 75 -19.87 10.60 1.35
N PRO A 76 -19.89 11.86 1.78
CA PRO A 76 -19.87 13.01 0.88
C PRO A 76 -18.61 13.00 -0.01
N LYS A 77 -18.76 13.36 -1.29
CA LYS A 77 -17.65 13.40 -2.25
C LYS A 77 -16.48 14.27 -1.78
N ASN A 78 -16.75 15.37 -1.09
CA ASN A 78 -15.70 16.25 -0.56
C ASN A 78 -14.83 15.54 0.47
N VAL A 79 -15.42 14.70 1.32
CA VAL A 79 -14.67 13.89 2.30
C VAL A 79 -13.79 12.87 1.57
N ILE A 80 -14.34 12.14 0.59
CA ILE A 80 -13.59 11.20 -0.23
C ILE A 80 -12.40 11.90 -0.91
N ASN A 81 -12.66 13.02 -1.57
CA ASN A 81 -11.63 13.78 -2.28
C ASN A 81 -10.54 14.32 -1.33
N SER A 82 -10.91 14.71 -0.11
CA SER A 82 -9.94 15.15 0.90
C SER A 82 -9.00 14.03 1.30
N PHE A 83 -9.52 12.82 1.56
CA PHE A 83 -8.70 11.65 1.84
C PHE A 83 -7.80 11.27 0.66
N LEU A 84 -8.34 11.22 -0.56
CA LEU A 84 -7.57 10.92 -1.75
C LEU A 84 -6.45 11.95 -1.96
N SER A 85 -6.73 13.23 -1.76
CA SER A 85 -5.73 14.29 -1.93
C SER A 85 -4.61 14.23 -0.91
N ALA A 86 -4.91 13.77 0.30
CA ALA A 86 -3.93 13.67 1.38
C ALA A 86 -3.06 12.41 1.28
N GLU A 87 -3.69 11.27 0.99
CA GLU A 87 -3.04 9.95 1.06
C GLU A 87 -2.55 9.45 -0.31
N ASP A 88 -3.32 9.71 -1.38
CA ASP A 88 -3.05 9.15 -2.69
C ASP A 88 -3.65 10.01 -3.81
N LYS A 89 -3.03 11.13 -4.06
CA LYS A 89 -3.50 12.12 -5.03
C LYS A 89 -3.75 11.55 -6.43
N ASN A 90 -3.03 10.51 -6.81
CA ASN A 90 -3.09 9.89 -8.13
C ASN A 90 -3.86 8.56 -8.14
N PHE A 91 -4.68 8.28 -7.10
CA PHE A 91 -5.36 6.99 -6.89
C PHE A 91 -6.00 6.39 -8.15
N PHE A 92 -6.67 7.20 -8.95
CA PHE A 92 -7.33 6.74 -10.19
C PHE A 92 -6.40 6.63 -11.40
N SER A 93 -5.11 6.98 -11.26
CA SER A 93 -4.16 7.05 -12.38
C SER A 93 -3.14 5.90 -12.37
N HIS A 94 -3.12 5.08 -11.33
CA HIS A 94 -2.19 3.96 -11.20
C HIS A 94 -2.91 2.66 -10.81
N PRO A 95 -2.35 1.48 -11.14
CA PRO A 95 -2.99 0.18 -10.89
C PRO A 95 -2.83 -0.35 -9.44
N GLY A 96 -2.37 0.47 -8.50
CA GLY A 96 -2.16 0.09 -7.09
C GLY A 96 -0.87 0.63 -6.51
N VAL A 97 0.16 0.83 -7.32
CA VAL A 97 1.43 1.46 -6.92
C VAL A 97 1.67 2.68 -7.80
N ASP A 98 1.87 3.85 -7.19
CA ASP A 98 2.24 5.09 -7.90
C ASP A 98 3.76 5.15 -8.10
N ALA A 99 4.25 4.58 -9.21
CA ALA A 99 5.66 4.59 -9.55
C ALA A 99 6.26 6.01 -9.67
N LYS A 100 5.46 6.98 -10.16
CA LYS A 100 5.88 8.39 -10.24
C LYS A 100 6.00 9.01 -8.85
N GLY A 101 5.05 8.70 -7.96
CA GLY A 101 5.08 9.13 -6.56
C GLY A 101 6.29 8.55 -5.82
N VAL A 102 6.60 7.27 -6.02
CA VAL A 102 7.79 6.62 -5.46
C VAL A 102 9.08 7.31 -5.94
N LEU A 103 9.22 7.53 -7.24
CA LEU A 103 10.40 8.21 -7.80
C LEU A 103 10.56 9.63 -7.25
N ARG A 104 9.47 10.40 -7.22
CA ARG A 104 9.46 11.75 -6.64
C ARG A 104 9.88 11.72 -5.17
N ALA A 105 9.25 10.87 -4.35
CA ALA A 105 9.56 10.77 -2.94
C ALA A 105 11.02 10.33 -2.70
N THR A 106 11.56 9.44 -3.53
CA THR A 106 12.97 9.02 -3.44
C THR A 106 13.90 10.21 -3.67
N ILE A 107 13.68 11.00 -4.73
CA ILE A 107 14.50 12.18 -5.02
C ILE A 107 14.39 13.21 -3.88
N ASN A 108 13.16 13.52 -3.47
CA ASN A 108 12.92 14.49 -2.39
C ASN A 108 13.55 14.02 -1.06
N ASN A 109 13.48 12.73 -0.76
CA ASN A 109 14.03 12.17 0.46
C ASN A 109 15.56 12.23 0.52
N VAL A 110 16.25 12.09 -0.61
CA VAL A 110 17.69 12.34 -0.67
C VAL A 110 18.01 13.77 -0.26
N GLN A 111 17.26 14.76 -0.75
CA GLN A 111 17.42 16.17 -0.37
C GLN A 111 16.99 16.42 1.07
N ASN A 112 15.91 15.80 1.54
CA ASN A 112 15.39 15.96 2.89
C ASN A 112 16.34 15.41 3.95
N ILE A 113 17.01 14.29 3.67
CA ILE A 113 18.07 13.74 4.54
C ILE A 113 19.22 14.75 4.69
N MET A 114 19.65 15.38 3.59
CA MET A 114 20.71 16.36 3.61
C MET A 114 20.33 17.66 4.36
N THR A 115 19.03 17.97 4.43
CA THR A 115 18.51 19.21 5.06
C THR A 115 17.80 18.94 6.38
N SER A 116 17.88 17.73 6.94
CA SER A 116 17.21 17.30 8.20
C SER A 116 15.70 17.55 8.19
N LYS A 117 15.05 17.48 7.02
CA LYS A 117 13.60 17.60 6.88
C LYS A 117 12.93 16.24 7.02
N ARG A 118 11.61 16.28 7.29
CA ARG A 118 10.78 15.07 7.36
C ARG A 118 10.75 14.34 6.02
N LEU A 119 10.87 13.01 6.08
CA LEU A 119 10.77 12.17 4.88
C LEU A 119 9.35 12.17 4.32
N GLU A 120 9.25 12.19 3.00
CA GLU A 120 8.00 12.09 2.24
C GLU A 120 7.62 10.62 2.04
N GLY A 121 6.37 10.26 2.32
CA GLY A 121 5.83 8.95 2.03
C GLY A 121 5.40 8.80 0.57
N ALA A 122 5.43 7.56 0.06
CA ALA A 122 4.96 7.22 -1.28
C ALA A 122 4.02 6.02 -1.29
N SER A 123 3.44 5.66 -0.13
CA SER A 123 2.48 4.57 -0.03
C SER A 123 1.13 4.99 -0.62
N THR A 124 0.52 4.08 -1.38
CA THR A 124 -0.82 4.29 -1.94
C THR A 124 -1.89 3.71 -1.01
N ILE A 125 -3.15 4.15 -1.17
CA ILE A 125 -4.29 3.58 -0.44
C ILE A 125 -4.41 2.08 -0.70
N THR A 126 -4.19 1.64 -1.94
CA THR A 126 -4.20 0.22 -2.30
C THR A 126 -3.17 -0.59 -1.51
N GLN A 127 -1.96 -0.08 -1.35
CA GLN A 127 -0.92 -0.72 -0.53
C GLN A 127 -1.28 -0.74 0.96
N GLN A 128 -1.91 0.33 1.47
CA GLN A 128 -2.37 0.39 2.86
C GLN A 128 -3.48 -0.65 3.13
N VAL A 129 -4.43 -0.81 2.21
CA VAL A 129 -5.48 -1.84 2.30
C VAL A 129 -4.90 -3.25 2.25
N ALA A 130 -3.91 -3.50 1.40
CA ALA A 130 -3.27 -4.81 1.30
C ALA A 130 -2.40 -5.18 2.52
N LYS A 131 -1.94 -4.18 3.28
CA LYS A 131 -1.12 -4.37 4.48
C LYS A 131 -1.95 -4.72 5.72
N ASN A 132 -3.19 -4.24 5.82
CA ASN A 132 -4.10 -4.39 6.96
C ASN A 132 -5.09 -5.54 6.75
#